data_faad3e68dade734ca6acd0a8190a1150
#
_entry.id   faad3e68dade734ca6acd0a8190a1150
#
_cell.length_a   1.000
_cell.length_b   1.000
_cell.length_c   1.000
_cell.angle_alpha   90.00
_cell.angle_beta   90.00
_cell.angle_gamma   90.00
#
_symmetry.space_group_name_H-M   'P 1'
#
loop_
_entity.id
_entity.type
_entity.pdbx_description
1 polymer ?
#
loop_
_entity_poly.entity_id
_entity_poly.type
_entity_poly.pdbx_seq_one_letter_code
_entity_poly.pdbx_strand_id
1 'polypeptide(L)'
;ECHRSQFGENHQTIKEFFPKAQLFGFTGTPIFPENSTIKQITGEEQTLKTTQDLFQQSLHEYTITHAIEDRNVLKFHVDYFKPDGKNPPKQGEKIAKRAIVEAILAKHDASTAERKFNAVLATQSINEAIEYFDKFKAIQAQRRSDDPDFTPLNIACVFSPPAEGDKDVQQIQEDLPQEKADNQQDPEGKKAALTRI
;
A
#
# COMPACT_ATOMS: atom_id res chain seq x y z
N GLU A 1 -15.75 0.47 -6.20
CA GLU A 1 -15.07 1.04 -5.00
C GLU A 1 -16.04 1.28 -3.82
N CYS A 2 -17.09 0.41 -3.68
CA CYS A 2 -18.06 0.59 -2.59
C CYS A 2 -17.46 0.46 -1.19
N HIS A 3 -16.32 -0.24 -1.05
CA HIS A 3 -15.58 -0.36 0.20
C HIS A 3 -15.08 1.00 0.74
N ARG A 4 -14.92 2.03 -0.11
CA ARG A 4 -14.51 3.38 0.30
C ARG A 4 -15.70 4.28 0.63
N SER A 5 -16.74 4.24 -0.21
CA SER A 5 -17.84 5.20 -0.15
C SER A 5 -19.00 4.78 0.77
N GLN A 6 -19.13 3.48 1.07
CA GLN A 6 -20.30 2.94 1.74
C GLN A 6 -20.04 2.48 3.19
N PHE A 7 -18.82 2.66 3.69
CA PHE A 7 -18.50 2.34 5.09
C PHE A 7 -18.54 3.61 5.95
N GLY A 8 -19.32 3.58 7.03
CA GLY A 8 -19.44 4.67 7.99
C GLY A 8 -20.74 5.47 7.88
N GLU A 9 -20.69 6.75 8.26
CA GLU A 9 -21.86 7.62 8.39
C GLU A 9 -22.59 7.86 7.06
N ASN A 10 -21.86 7.95 5.96
CA ASN A 10 -22.45 8.18 4.63
C ASN A 10 -23.43 7.08 4.23
N HIS A 11 -23.13 5.83 4.52
CA HIS A 11 -24.03 4.71 4.23
C HIS A 11 -25.32 4.78 5.06
N GLN A 12 -25.23 5.16 6.33
CA GLN A 12 -26.40 5.33 7.19
C GLN A 12 -27.26 6.47 6.68
N THR A 13 -26.69 7.61 6.36
CA THR A 13 -27.40 8.77 5.82
C THR A 13 -28.12 8.44 4.51
N ILE A 14 -27.49 7.70 3.60
CA ILE A 14 -28.12 7.24 2.35
C ILE A 14 -29.31 6.32 2.63
N LYS A 15 -29.17 5.37 3.54
CA LYS A 15 -30.27 4.46 3.92
C LYS A 15 -31.45 5.17 4.61
N GLU A 16 -31.14 6.16 5.45
CA GLU A 16 -32.16 6.97 6.11
C GLU A 16 -32.94 7.83 5.10
N PHE A 17 -32.23 8.41 4.13
CA PHE A 17 -32.83 9.26 3.11
C PHE A 17 -33.63 8.45 2.09
N PHE A 18 -33.12 7.26 1.73
CA PHE A 18 -33.75 6.37 0.75
C PHE A 18 -34.13 4.99 1.37
N PRO A 19 -35.09 4.91 2.31
CA PRO A 19 -35.30 3.68 3.09
C PRO A 19 -35.82 2.49 2.27
N LYS A 20 -36.30 2.71 1.07
CA LYS A 20 -36.80 1.67 0.14
C LYS A 20 -35.88 1.40 -1.03
N ALA A 21 -34.69 2.05 -1.11
CA ALA A 21 -33.78 1.85 -2.19
C ALA A 21 -33.06 0.50 -2.07
N GLN A 22 -32.90 -0.16 -3.18
CA GLN A 22 -31.96 -1.30 -3.30
C GLN A 22 -30.57 -0.80 -3.59
N LEU A 23 -29.60 -1.25 -2.82
CA LEU A 23 -28.20 -0.85 -2.96
C LEU A 23 -27.39 -1.99 -3.57
N PHE A 24 -26.71 -1.69 -4.66
CA PHE A 24 -25.78 -2.61 -5.32
C PHE A 24 -24.36 -2.07 -5.18
N GLY A 25 -23.47 -2.85 -4.58
CA GLY A 25 -22.06 -2.51 -4.38
C GLY A 25 -21.16 -3.22 -5.39
N PHE A 26 -20.25 -2.46 -6.00
CA PHE A 26 -19.18 -2.99 -6.86
C PHE A 26 -17.83 -2.64 -6.25
N THR A 27 -16.97 -3.64 -6.08
CA THR A 27 -15.63 -3.45 -5.54
C THR A 27 -14.67 -4.52 -6.05
N GLY A 28 -13.43 -4.13 -6.32
CA GLY A 28 -12.34 -5.08 -6.57
C GLY A 28 -11.65 -5.58 -5.29
N THR A 29 -11.97 -4.96 -4.14
CA THR A 29 -11.35 -5.26 -2.83
C THR A 29 -12.42 -5.33 -1.74
N PRO A 30 -13.22 -6.41 -1.68
CA PRO A 30 -14.21 -6.57 -0.62
C PRO A 30 -13.53 -6.69 0.75
N ILE A 31 -14.23 -6.22 1.79
CA ILE A 31 -13.78 -6.38 3.17
C ILE A 31 -14.39 -7.66 3.71
N PHE A 32 -13.52 -8.60 4.05
CA PHE A 32 -13.86 -9.86 4.70
C PHE A 32 -13.61 -9.75 6.22
N PRO A 33 -14.12 -10.69 7.03
CA PRO A 33 -13.84 -10.71 8.47
C PRO A 33 -12.35 -10.68 8.82
N GLU A 34 -11.52 -11.36 8.02
CA GLU A 34 -10.08 -11.51 8.24
C GLU A 34 -9.30 -10.21 8.02
N ASN A 35 -9.80 -9.32 7.17
CA ASN A 35 -9.16 -8.04 6.86
C ASN A 35 -9.95 -6.83 7.37
N SER A 36 -11.02 -7.06 8.13
CA SER A 36 -11.75 -5.99 8.80
C SER A 36 -10.93 -5.46 9.98
N THR A 37 -10.86 -4.14 10.11
CA THR A 37 -10.11 -3.50 11.20
C THR A 37 -11.01 -3.37 12.43
N ILE A 38 -10.50 -3.77 13.60
CA ILE A 38 -11.18 -3.53 14.88
C ILE A 38 -10.85 -2.10 15.33
N LYS A 39 -11.85 -1.24 15.45
CA LYS A 39 -11.69 0.07 16.09
C LYS A 39 -12.09 -0.02 17.55
N GLN A 40 -11.19 0.32 18.47
CA GLN A 40 -11.54 0.63 19.84
C GLN A 40 -12.08 2.05 19.91
N ILE A 41 -13.39 2.19 20.10
CA ILE A 41 -14.01 3.49 20.39
C ILE A 41 -14.60 3.35 21.80
N THR A 42 -14.08 4.16 22.73
CA THR A 42 -14.59 4.29 24.12
C THR A 42 -14.74 2.98 24.90
N GLY A 43 -13.77 2.07 24.79
CA GLY A 43 -13.72 0.85 25.62
C GLY A 43 -14.57 -0.33 25.12
N GLU A 44 -15.31 -0.17 24.02
CA GLU A 44 -15.98 -1.26 23.34
C GLU A 44 -15.30 -1.56 22.00
N GLU A 45 -15.01 -2.85 21.75
CA GLU A 45 -14.52 -3.31 20.45
C GLU A 45 -15.66 -3.24 19.44
N GLN A 46 -15.63 -2.25 18.54
CA GLN A 46 -16.49 -2.25 17.37
C GLN A 46 -15.75 -2.79 16.17
N THR A 47 -16.14 -3.97 15.71
CA THR A 47 -15.68 -4.52 14.43
C THR A 47 -16.24 -3.66 13.30
N LEU A 48 -15.39 -3.19 12.40
CA LEU A 48 -15.87 -2.57 11.16
C LEU A 48 -16.68 -3.61 10.38
N LYS A 49 -17.83 -3.17 9.87
CA LYS A 49 -18.69 -4.03 9.08
C LYS A 49 -17.95 -4.56 7.86
N THR A 50 -18.22 -5.79 7.52
CA THR A 50 -17.75 -6.40 6.29
C THR A 50 -18.59 -5.94 5.09
N THR A 51 -18.09 -6.19 3.88
CA THR A 51 -18.88 -5.93 2.66
C THR A 51 -20.21 -6.69 2.68
N GLN A 52 -20.22 -7.92 3.23
CA GLN A 52 -21.41 -8.73 3.38
C GLN A 52 -22.43 -8.13 4.38
N ASP A 53 -21.97 -7.53 5.46
CA ASP A 53 -22.86 -6.87 6.44
C ASP A 53 -23.61 -5.68 5.82
N LEU A 54 -23.00 -5.02 4.84
CA LEU A 54 -23.60 -3.87 4.16
C LEU A 54 -24.56 -4.28 3.03
N PHE A 55 -24.16 -5.24 2.22
CA PHE A 55 -24.87 -5.62 0.98
C PHE A 55 -25.57 -6.98 1.09
N GLN A 56 -25.44 -7.67 2.23
CA GLN A 56 -26.12 -8.91 2.60
C GLN A 56 -25.77 -10.11 1.71
N GLN A 57 -25.77 -9.96 0.39
CA GLN A 57 -25.56 -11.06 -0.55
C GLN A 57 -24.55 -10.69 -1.63
N SER A 58 -23.57 -11.58 -1.86
CA SER A 58 -22.75 -11.53 -3.07
C SER A 58 -23.54 -12.06 -4.26
N LEU A 59 -23.66 -11.25 -5.30
CA LEU A 59 -24.39 -11.60 -6.52
C LEU A 59 -23.47 -12.18 -7.58
N HIS A 60 -22.22 -11.74 -7.62
CA HIS A 60 -21.24 -12.17 -8.59
C HIS A 60 -19.81 -11.98 -8.02
N GLU A 61 -18.95 -12.95 -8.28
CA GLU A 61 -17.54 -12.89 -7.91
C GLU A 61 -16.69 -13.27 -9.13
N TYR A 62 -15.75 -12.38 -9.47
CA TYR A 62 -14.75 -12.63 -10.49
C TYR A 62 -13.35 -12.49 -9.85
N THR A 63 -12.81 -13.61 -9.43
CA THR A 63 -11.55 -13.65 -8.69
C THR A 63 -10.34 -13.62 -9.62
N ILE A 64 -9.15 -13.41 -9.06
CA ILE A 64 -7.89 -13.47 -9.79
C ILE A 64 -7.68 -14.85 -10.46
N THR A 65 -8.19 -15.91 -9.86
CA THR A 65 -8.12 -17.25 -10.45
C THR A 65 -8.92 -17.32 -11.74
N HIS A 66 -10.16 -16.83 -11.74
CA HIS A 66 -10.98 -16.74 -12.94
C HIS A 66 -10.31 -15.87 -14.01
N ALA A 67 -9.73 -14.72 -13.61
CA ALA A 67 -9.05 -13.84 -14.54
C ALA A 67 -7.81 -14.47 -15.19
N ILE A 68 -7.10 -15.35 -14.47
CA ILE A 68 -5.97 -16.12 -15.01
C ILE A 68 -6.46 -17.22 -15.96
N GLU A 69 -7.53 -17.93 -15.61
CA GLU A 69 -8.14 -18.96 -16.44
C GLU A 69 -8.65 -18.38 -17.77
N ASP A 70 -9.31 -17.22 -17.71
CA ASP A 70 -9.80 -16.48 -18.86
C ASP A 70 -8.68 -15.75 -19.65
N ARG A 71 -7.42 -15.84 -19.20
CA ARG A 71 -6.25 -15.17 -19.79
C ARG A 71 -6.31 -13.64 -19.79
N ASN A 72 -7.12 -13.06 -18.92
CA ASN A 72 -7.18 -11.61 -18.69
C ASN A 72 -6.04 -11.12 -17.80
N VAL A 73 -5.47 -12.01 -16.99
CA VAL A 73 -4.32 -11.75 -16.12
C VAL A 73 -3.27 -12.84 -16.35
N LEU A 74 -2.00 -12.45 -16.41
CA LEU A 74 -0.89 -13.39 -16.47
C LEU A 74 -0.70 -14.11 -15.13
N LYS A 75 -0.23 -15.35 -15.20
CA LYS A 75 0.20 -16.07 -13.99
C LYS A 75 1.35 -15.32 -13.34
N PHE A 76 1.35 -15.29 -12.02
CA PHE A 76 2.41 -14.68 -11.22
C PHE A 76 2.92 -15.66 -10.17
N HIS A 77 4.09 -15.39 -9.65
CA HIS A 77 4.71 -16.13 -8.56
C HIS A 77 4.92 -15.19 -7.37
N VAL A 78 4.77 -15.71 -6.15
CA VAL A 78 4.98 -14.95 -4.93
C VAL A 78 6.16 -15.52 -4.17
N ASP A 79 7.21 -14.73 -4.05
CA ASP A 79 8.38 -15.03 -3.24
C ASP A 79 8.29 -14.29 -1.90
N TYR A 80 8.53 -15.00 -0.81
CA TYR A 80 8.63 -14.42 0.52
C TYR A 80 10.09 -14.29 0.92
N PHE A 81 10.51 -13.06 1.21
CA PHE A 81 11.82 -12.83 1.82
C PHE A 81 11.72 -13.04 3.33
N LYS A 82 12.52 -13.99 3.83
CA LYS A 82 12.73 -14.19 5.27
C LYS A 82 14.19 -13.91 5.56
N PRO A 83 14.52 -12.98 6.47
CA PRO A 83 15.89 -12.79 6.89
C PRO A 83 16.38 -14.04 7.62
N ASP A 84 17.59 -14.50 7.25
CA ASP A 84 18.23 -15.63 7.92
C ASP A 84 18.77 -15.21 9.29
N GLY A 85 18.59 -16.06 10.29
CA GLY A 85 19.20 -15.89 11.61
C GLY A 85 18.30 -16.23 12.80
N LYS A 86 18.95 -16.44 13.96
CA LYS A 86 18.23 -16.76 15.22
C LYS A 86 17.43 -15.59 15.78
N ASN A 87 17.81 -14.35 15.44
CA ASN A 87 17.12 -13.12 15.83
C ASN A 87 16.97 -12.23 14.59
N PRO A 88 15.97 -12.47 13.73
CA PRO A 88 15.74 -11.62 12.59
C PRO A 88 15.37 -10.19 13.06
N PRO A 89 15.86 -9.15 12.39
CA PRO A 89 15.48 -7.78 12.72
C PRO A 89 13.97 -7.60 12.54
N LYS A 90 13.36 -6.86 13.46
CA LYS A 90 11.92 -6.58 13.40
C LYS A 90 11.58 -5.68 12.23
N GLN A 91 10.38 -5.85 11.69
CA GLN A 91 9.85 -4.99 10.63
C GLN A 91 9.93 -3.51 11.08
N GLY A 92 10.44 -2.64 10.18
CA GLY A 92 10.63 -1.22 10.46
C GLY A 92 11.99 -0.84 11.05
N GLU A 93 12.80 -1.78 11.53
CA GLU A 93 14.15 -1.47 11.98
C GLU A 93 15.06 -1.04 10.80
N LYS A 94 15.98 -0.10 11.06
CA LYS A 94 16.91 0.41 10.03
C LYS A 94 17.78 -0.70 9.42
N ILE A 95 18.15 -1.70 10.22
CA ILE A 95 18.92 -2.88 9.77
C ILE A 95 18.07 -3.73 8.81
N ALA A 96 16.78 -3.94 9.14
CA ALA A 96 15.87 -4.69 8.28
C ALA A 96 15.69 -4.00 6.93
N LYS A 97 15.49 -2.70 6.91
CA LYS A 97 15.33 -1.92 5.68
C LYS A 97 16.57 -1.97 4.80
N ARG A 98 17.77 -1.94 5.39
CA ARG A 98 19.00 -2.10 4.63
C ARG A 98 19.10 -3.48 3.97
N ALA A 99 18.81 -4.54 4.73
CA ALA A 99 18.83 -5.91 4.22
C ALA A 99 17.80 -6.11 3.08
N ILE A 100 16.63 -5.49 3.19
CA ILE A 100 15.62 -5.51 2.12
C ILE A 100 16.16 -4.85 0.85
N VAL A 101 16.76 -3.66 0.95
CA VAL A 101 17.34 -2.96 -0.21
C VAL A 101 18.44 -3.79 -0.84
N GLU A 102 19.34 -4.38 -0.04
CA GLU A 102 20.43 -5.23 -0.53
C GLU A 102 19.87 -6.48 -1.24
N ALA A 103 18.82 -7.11 -0.71
CA ALA A 103 18.17 -8.25 -1.34
C ALA A 103 17.47 -7.88 -2.66
N ILE A 104 16.81 -6.71 -2.71
CA ILE A 104 16.21 -6.20 -3.94
C ILE A 104 17.29 -5.97 -5.00
N LEU A 105 18.37 -5.27 -4.65
CA LEU A 105 19.47 -5.00 -5.58
C LEU A 105 20.16 -6.29 -6.09
N ALA A 106 20.20 -7.34 -5.27
CA ALA A 106 20.77 -8.62 -5.67
C ALA A 106 19.88 -9.42 -6.63
N LYS A 107 18.55 -9.30 -6.49
CA LYS A 107 17.57 -10.07 -7.28
C LYS A 107 17.00 -9.31 -8.48
N HIS A 108 17.17 -8.00 -8.53
CA HIS A 108 16.49 -7.13 -9.49
C HIS A 108 16.69 -7.56 -10.93
N ASP A 109 17.91 -7.75 -11.36
CA ASP A 109 18.22 -8.04 -12.76
C ASP A 109 17.63 -9.38 -13.20
N ALA A 110 17.75 -10.41 -12.36
CA ALA A 110 17.15 -11.71 -12.64
C ALA A 110 15.59 -11.63 -12.68
N SER A 111 14.99 -10.85 -11.77
CA SER A 111 13.53 -10.71 -11.69
C SER A 111 12.94 -9.84 -12.79
N THR A 112 13.74 -8.96 -13.40
CA THR A 112 13.31 -8.02 -14.44
C THR A 112 13.81 -8.39 -15.84
N ALA A 113 14.26 -9.61 -16.04
CA ALA A 113 14.87 -10.09 -17.30
C ALA A 113 15.97 -9.15 -17.80
N GLU A 114 17.01 -8.97 -16.98
CA GLU A 114 18.15 -8.08 -17.25
C GLU A 114 17.68 -6.63 -17.53
N ARG A 115 16.83 -6.11 -16.66
CA ARG A 115 16.28 -4.73 -16.70
C ARG A 115 15.42 -4.40 -17.93
N LYS A 116 14.86 -5.42 -18.58
CA LYS A 116 13.88 -5.22 -19.67
C LYS A 116 12.52 -4.77 -19.14
N PHE A 117 12.21 -5.09 -17.90
CA PHE A 117 10.96 -4.73 -17.23
C PHE A 117 11.23 -3.85 -16.02
N ASN A 118 10.28 -3.00 -15.70
CA ASN A 118 10.30 -2.18 -14.50
C ASN A 118 9.84 -2.99 -13.29
N ALA A 119 10.28 -2.58 -12.09
CA ALA A 119 9.81 -3.09 -10.82
C ALA A 119 9.16 -1.97 -10.00
N VAL A 120 8.21 -2.32 -9.16
CA VAL A 120 7.54 -1.38 -8.23
C VAL A 120 7.75 -1.87 -6.81
N LEU A 121 8.23 -0.99 -5.95
CA LEU A 121 8.30 -1.20 -4.50
C LEU A 121 7.17 -0.40 -3.84
N ALA A 122 6.17 -1.10 -3.32
CA ALA A 122 5.14 -0.50 -2.49
C ALA A 122 5.62 -0.44 -1.02
N THR A 123 5.42 0.70 -0.37
CA THR A 123 5.80 0.95 1.02
C THR A 123 4.57 1.24 1.86
N GLN A 124 4.68 1.10 3.18
CA GLN A 124 3.57 1.28 4.11
C GLN A 124 3.15 2.75 4.24
N SER A 125 4.08 3.69 4.02
CA SER A 125 3.82 5.12 4.16
C SER A 125 4.69 5.96 3.23
N ILE A 126 4.35 7.23 3.04
CA ILE A 126 5.17 8.21 2.31
C ILE A 126 6.55 8.37 2.95
N ASN A 127 6.61 8.42 4.29
CA ASN A 127 7.87 8.53 5.01
C ASN A 127 8.79 7.33 4.74
N GLU A 128 8.23 6.13 4.69
CA GLU A 128 8.99 4.94 4.30
C GLU A 128 9.44 4.97 2.85
N ALA A 129 8.62 5.45 1.92
CA ALA A 129 9.01 5.58 0.52
C ALA A 129 10.24 6.49 0.38
N ILE A 130 10.23 7.65 1.05
CA ILE A 130 11.36 8.58 1.06
C ILE A 130 12.60 7.93 1.71
N GLU A 131 12.44 7.24 2.84
CA GLU A 131 13.53 6.56 3.52
C GLU A 131 14.15 5.44 2.66
N TYR A 132 13.35 4.64 1.99
CA TYR A 132 13.84 3.62 1.05
C TYR A 132 14.58 4.24 -0.13
N PHE A 133 14.04 5.31 -0.71
CA PHE A 133 14.69 6.02 -1.80
C PHE A 133 16.09 6.52 -1.41
N ASP A 134 16.23 7.16 -0.24
CA ASP A 134 17.52 7.63 0.27
C ASP A 134 18.47 6.45 0.56
N LYS A 135 17.96 5.33 1.09
CA LYS A 135 18.78 4.11 1.32
C LYS A 135 19.26 3.51 0.01
N PHE A 136 18.42 3.41 -1.01
CA PHE A 136 18.86 2.95 -2.33
C PHE A 136 19.97 3.83 -2.89
N LYS A 137 19.80 5.15 -2.82
CA LYS A 137 20.85 6.09 -3.26
C LYS A 137 22.18 5.86 -2.52
N ALA A 138 22.13 5.79 -1.19
CA ALA A 138 23.31 5.62 -0.36
C ALA A 138 24.03 4.27 -0.63
N ILE A 139 23.29 3.17 -0.69
CA ILE A 139 23.85 1.84 -0.92
C ILE A 139 24.42 1.72 -2.33
N GLN A 140 23.75 2.25 -3.34
CA GLN A 140 24.25 2.24 -4.71
C GLN A 140 25.48 3.12 -4.88
N ALA A 141 25.54 4.28 -4.21
CA ALA A 141 26.72 5.13 -4.20
C ALA A 141 27.94 4.41 -3.57
N GLN A 142 27.71 3.70 -2.45
CA GLN A 142 28.76 2.89 -1.82
C GLN A 142 29.22 1.77 -2.76
N ARG A 143 28.31 1.00 -3.35
CA ARG A 143 28.66 -0.09 -4.28
C ARG A 143 29.47 0.42 -5.48
N ARG A 144 29.10 1.58 -6.02
CA ARG A 144 29.83 2.19 -7.14
C ARG A 144 31.24 2.67 -6.74
N SER A 145 31.43 3.07 -5.47
CA SER A 145 32.75 3.40 -4.94
C SER A 145 33.63 2.16 -4.77
N ASP A 146 33.01 1.04 -4.37
CA ASP A 146 33.70 -0.22 -4.13
C ASP A 146 33.97 -0.99 -5.44
N ASP A 147 33.08 -0.83 -6.44
CA ASP A 147 33.12 -1.48 -7.75
C ASP A 147 32.79 -0.45 -8.86
N PRO A 148 33.79 0.05 -9.60
CA PRO A 148 33.59 1.00 -10.70
C PRO A 148 32.72 0.47 -11.85
N ASP A 149 32.63 -0.84 -12.03
CA ASP A 149 31.79 -1.49 -13.06
C ASP A 149 30.34 -1.66 -12.62
N PHE A 150 30.05 -1.39 -11.36
CA PHE A 150 28.67 -1.45 -10.85
C PHE A 150 27.79 -0.42 -11.55
N THR A 151 26.72 -0.91 -12.19
CA THR A 151 25.72 -0.06 -12.85
C THR A 151 24.53 0.12 -11.93
N PRO A 152 24.29 1.33 -11.39
CA PRO A 152 23.17 1.57 -10.50
C PRO A 152 21.81 1.44 -11.23
N LEU A 153 20.77 1.15 -10.46
CA LEU A 153 19.38 1.23 -10.93
C LEU A 153 18.91 2.68 -10.94
N ASN A 154 18.16 3.04 -11.97
CA ASN A 154 17.43 4.29 -11.99
C ASN A 154 16.16 4.13 -11.15
N ILE A 155 16.04 4.89 -10.08
CA ILE A 155 14.94 4.79 -9.13
C ILE A 155 14.24 6.13 -9.05
N ALA A 156 12.92 6.11 -9.18
CA ALA A 156 12.04 7.24 -8.90
C ALA A 156 11.19 6.94 -7.66
N CYS A 157 10.96 7.94 -6.83
CA CYS A 157 10.03 7.87 -5.73
C CYS A 157 8.78 8.68 -6.11
N VAL A 158 7.61 8.06 -6.00
CA VAL A 158 6.34 8.68 -6.37
C VAL A 158 5.39 8.61 -5.19
N PHE A 159 4.85 9.74 -4.79
CA PHE A 159 3.80 9.83 -3.77
C PHE A 159 2.95 11.08 -4.02
N SER A 160 1.71 11.06 -3.51
CA SER A 160 0.86 12.25 -3.52
C SER A 160 1.18 13.12 -2.31
N PRO A 161 1.37 14.45 -2.49
CA PRO A 161 1.50 15.34 -1.35
C PRO A 161 0.22 15.28 -0.51
N PRO A 162 0.31 15.53 0.81
CA PRO A 162 -0.87 15.63 1.66
C PRO A 162 -1.86 16.64 1.06
N ALA A 163 -3.13 16.28 0.95
CA ALA A 163 -4.15 17.16 0.41
C ALA A 163 -4.34 18.37 1.34
N GLU A 164 -4.22 19.57 0.80
CA GLU A 164 -4.55 20.81 1.48
C GLU A 164 -5.96 21.22 1.08
N GLY A 165 -6.84 21.42 2.07
CA GLY A 165 -8.11 22.13 1.91
C GLY A 165 -9.36 21.30 1.97
N ASP A 166 -9.78 20.65 0.92
CA ASP A 166 -11.11 20.03 0.85
C ASP A 166 -11.18 18.71 1.63
N LYS A 167 -12.11 18.61 2.58
CA LYS A 167 -12.29 17.43 3.43
C LYS A 167 -12.63 16.17 2.61
N ASP A 168 -13.33 16.33 1.50
CA ASP A 168 -13.70 15.21 0.64
C ASP A 168 -12.48 14.61 -0.08
N VAL A 169 -11.55 15.47 -0.50
CA VAL A 169 -10.29 15.02 -1.13
C VAL A 169 -9.37 14.37 -0.11
N GLN A 170 -9.30 14.89 1.11
CA GLN A 170 -8.54 14.28 2.21
C GLN A 170 -9.10 12.90 2.55
N GLN A 171 -10.42 12.73 2.59
CA GLN A 171 -11.07 11.46 2.91
C GLN A 171 -10.82 10.38 1.83
N ILE A 172 -10.70 10.77 0.57
CA ILE A 172 -10.37 9.85 -0.54
C ILE A 172 -8.91 9.38 -0.49
N GLN A 173 -8.00 10.23 -0.01
CA GLN A 173 -6.57 9.92 0.05
C GLN A 173 -6.15 9.18 1.33
N GLU A 174 -6.94 9.25 2.39
CA GLU A 174 -6.59 8.75 3.71
C GLU A 174 -7.61 7.70 4.20
N ASP A 175 -7.49 6.48 3.70
CA ASP A 175 -8.41 5.38 4.07
C ASP A 175 -8.20 4.88 5.51
N LEU A 176 -7.00 5.08 6.06
CA LEU A 176 -6.64 4.59 7.38
C LEU A 176 -6.23 5.74 8.32
N PRO A 177 -6.63 5.70 9.60
CA PRO A 177 -6.18 6.70 10.59
C PRO A 177 -4.67 6.80 10.70
N GLN A 178 -3.95 5.70 10.46
CA GLN A 178 -2.49 5.66 10.44
C GLN A 178 -1.92 6.46 9.28
N GLU A 179 -2.46 6.31 8.08
CA GLU A 179 -2.06 7.09 6.89
C GLU A 179 -2.29 8.57 7.10
N LYS A 180 -3.41 8.92 7.73
CA LYS A 180 -3.71 10.31 8.09
C LYS A 180 -2.69 10.88 9.05
N ALA A 181 -2.35 10.14 10.11
CA ALA A 181 -1.34 10.54 11.09
C ALA A 181 0.04 10.68 10.44
N ASP A 182 0.43 9.72 9.59
CA ASP A 182 1.71 9.74 8.88
C ASP A 182 1.77 10.86 7.84
N ASN A 183 0.67 11.17 7.15
CA ASN A 183 0.59 12.26 6.18
C ASN A 183 0.67 13.64 6.85
N GLN A 184 0.16 13.78 8.07
CA GLN A 184 0.25 15.01 8.84
C GLN A 184 1.62 15.22 9.50
N GLN A 185 2.46 14.17 9.60
CA GLN A 185 3.82 14.32 10.08
C GLN A 185 4.70 14.98 9.03
N ASP A 186 5.35 16.07 9.40
CA ASP A 186 6.33 16.81 8.61
C ASP A 186 5.90 17.10 7.16
N PRO A 187 4.82 17.88 6.94
CA PRO A 187 4.35 18.20 5.60
C PRO A 187 5.38 19.04 4.81
N GLU A 188 6.15 19.88 5.48
CA GLU A 188 7.19 20.70 4.84
C GLU A 188 8.37 19.83 4.36
N GLY A 189 8.79 18.84 5.16
CA GLY A 189 9.80 17.86 4.74
C GLY A 189 9.37 17.03 3.54
N LYS A 190 8.09 16.65 3.46
CA LYS A 190 7.52 15.94 2.31
C LYS A 190 7.49 16.80 1.04
N LYS A 191 7.11 18.07 1.16
CA LYS A 191 7.19 19.04 0.04
C LYS A 191 8.62 19.24 -0.43
N ALA A 192 9.56 19.37 0.51
CA ALA A 192 10.99 19.49 0.20
C ALA A 192 11.52 18.20 -0.47
N ALA A 193 11.05 17.02 -0.05
CA ALA A 193 11.42 15.76 -0.69
C ALA A 193 10.94 15.68 -2.14
N LEU A 194 9.72 16.15 -2.46
CA LEU A 194 9.21 16.21 -3.84
C LEU A 194 10.08 17.07 -4.76
N THR A 195 10.70 18.12 -4.23
CA THR A 195 11.60 18.99 -5.01
C THR A 195 12.98 18.35 -5.23
N ARG A 196 13.39 17.44 -4.31
CA ARG A 196 14.70 16.78 -4.33
C ARG A 196 14.71 15.48 -5.14
N ILE A 197 13.59 14.80 -5.24
CA ILE A 197 13.36 13.52 -5.91
C ILE A 197 13.11 13.72 -7.41
#